data_cb4867abb3ac6c3254e309877c341364
#
_entry.id   cb4867abb3ac6c3254e309877c341364
#
_cell.length_a   1.000
_cell.length_b   1.000
_cell.length_c   1.000
_cell.angle_alpha   90.00
_cell.angle_beta   90.00
_cell.angle_gamma   90.00
#
_symmetry.space_group_name_H-M   'P 1'
#
loop_
_entity.id
_entity.type
_entity.pdbx_description
1 polymer ?
#
loop_
_entity_poly.entity_id
_entity_poly.type
_entity_poly.pdbx_seq_one_letter_code
_entity_poly.pdbx_strand_id
1 'polypeptide(L)'
;MAIHPTGGGVLTPEQAERLALASGIAHTLAMVSFLLLFLGAIGLTRRLAQKDSSTSPDRLAIAAIAVYGFAAMALLLATAVSGFIMPDLIRHMMHDNAANGPQWRMILDAVFAFNQAFARIYSVAASVAILLWSASALRHGGVNRGIATYGCIAAVVLTVLIAVGHLRLNVHGMAVVVLAQAIWFVLAGIHLMRDKSTASNELVSA
;
A
#
# COMPACT_ATOMS: atom_id res chain seq x y z
N MET A 1 -4.76 -5.79 -8.32
CA MET A 1 -4.76 -7.19 -8.77
C MET A 1 -4.81 -7.18 -10.27
N ALA A 2 -3.70 -7.40 -10.95
CA ALA A 2 -3.74 -7.59 -12.38
C ALA A 2 -4.36 -8.96 -12.62
N ILE A 3 -5.51 -9.00 -13.28
CA ILE A 3 -6.00 -10.22 -13.90
C ILE A 3 -5.08 -10.45 -15.09
N HIS A 4 -3.92 -11.07 -14.82
CA HIS A 4 -3.10 -11.60 -15.91
C HIS A 4 -3.87 -12.79 -16.48
N PRO A 5 -4.14 -12.82 -17.76
CA PRO A 5 -4.62 -14.04 -18.41
C PRO A 5 -3.53 -15.10 -18.27
N THR A 6 -3.71 -16.02 -17.33
CA THR A 6 -2.81 -17.17 -17.11
C THR A 6 -2.98 -18.25 -18.18
N GLY A 7 -3.80 -17.99 -19.20
CA GLY A 7 -3.94 -18.84 -20.38
C GLY A 7 -3.30 -18.15 -21.58
N GLY A 8 -2.39 -18.81 -22.28
CA GLY A 8 -1.70 -18.32 -23.48
C GLY A 8 -2.62 -18.12 -24.71
N GLY A 9 -3.86 -17.68 -24.51
CA GLY A 9 -4.81 -17.33 -25.56
C GLY A 9 -4.70 -15.85 -25.94
N VAL A 10 -4.81 -15.57 -27.23
CA VAL A 10 -4.93 -14.20 -27.74
C VAL A 10 -6.27 -13.63 -27.24
N LEU A 11 -6.21 -12.53 -26.49
CA LEU A 11 -7.40 -11.82 -26.01
C LEU A 11 -8.23 -11.31 -27.21
N THR A 12 -9.53 -11.53 -27.16
CA THR A 12 -10.43 -10.88 -28.12
C THR A 12 -10.59 -9.39 -27.74
N PRO A 13 -10.92 -8.49 -28.70
CA PRO A 13 -11.17 -7.07 -28.39
C PRO A 13 -12.20 -6.86 -27.28
N GLU A 14 -13.30 -7.61 -27.28
CA GLU A 14 -14.31 -7.55 -26.22
C GLU A 14 -13.77 -7.97 -24.83
N GLN A 15 -12.92 -8.98 -24.77
CA GLN A 15 -12.28 -9.41 -23.54
C GLN A 15 -11.32 -8.35 -23.01
N ALA A 16 -10.58 -7.69 -23.90
CA ALA A 16 -9.69 -6.60 -23.55
C ALA A 16 -10.45 -5.41 -22.97
N GLU A 17 -11.58 -5.02 -23.55
CA GLU A 17 -12.43 -3.93 -23.05
C GLU A 17 -13.02 -4.26 -21.67
N ARG A 18 -13.56 -5.46 -21.49
CA ARG A 18 -14.08 -5.89 -20.17
C ARG A 18 -13.00 -5.89 -19.10
N LEU A 19 -11.80 -6.39 -19.42
CA LEU A 19 -10.66 -6.39 -18.52
C LEU A 19 -10.20 -4.97 -18.19
N ALA A 20 -10.16 -4.06 -19.16
CA ALA A 20 -9.81 -2.66 -18.96
C ALA A 20 -10.81 -1.97 -18.03
N LEU A 21 -12.11 -2.16 -18.23
CA LEU A 21 -13.15 -1.61 -17.38
C LEU A 21 -13.05 -2.16 -15.94
N ALA A 22 -12.95 -3.48 -15.79
CA ALA A 22 -12.83 -4.13 -14.48
C ALA A 22 -11.57 -3.67 -13.75
N SER A 23 -10.43 -3.56 -14.46
CA SER A 23 -9.18 -3.03 -13.92
C SER A 23 -9.34 -1.57 -13.48
N GLY A 24 -9.92 -0.72 -14.31
CA GLY A 24 -10.17 0.69 -13.98
C GLY A 24 -11.02 0.86 -12.72
N ILE A 25 -12.12 0.12 -12.60
CA ILE A 25 -12.99 0.16 -11.41
C ILE A 25 -12.22 -0.31 -10.16
N ALA A 26 -11.55 -1.46 -10.25
CA ALA A 26 -10.79 -2.01 -9.11
C ALA A 26 -9.70 -1.05 -8.63
N HIS A 27 -8.95 -0.44 -9.54
CA HIS A 27 -7.88 0.50 -9.19
C HIS A 27 -8.43 1.83 -8.69
N THR A 28 -9.57 2.32 -9.20
CA THR A 28 -10.24 3.50 -8.66
C THR A 28 -10.70 3.27 -7.23
N LEU A 29 -11.33 2.13 -6.93
CA LEU A 29 -11.72 1.76 -5.57
C LEU A 29 -10.49 1.64 -4.65
N ALA A 30 -9.40 1.05 -5.15
CA ALA A 30 -8.15 0.96 -4.40
C ALA A 30 -7.58 2.35 -4.07
N MET A 31 -7.59 3.31 -5.01
CA MET A 31 -7.14 4.68 -4.77
C MET A 31 -7.97 5.37 -3.69
N VAL A 32 -9.31 5.29 -3.78
CA VAL A 32 -10.21 5.88 -2.76
C VAL A 32 -9.98 5.26 -1.39
N SER A 33 -9.90 3.93 -1.32
CA SER A 33 -9.62 3.20 -0.07
C SER A 33 -8.29 3.60 0.54
N PHE A 34 -7.29 3.85 -0.30
CA PHE A 34 -5.97 4.25 0.15
C PHE A 34 -5.95 5.68 0.69
N LEU A 35 -6.71 6.61 0.11
CA LEU A 35 -6.88 7.97 0.67
C LEU A 35 -7.51 7.91 2.06
N LEU A 36 -8.53 7.08 2.26
CA LEU A 36 -9.14 6.88 3.58
C LEU A 36 -8.13 6.29 4.59
N LEU A 37 -7.33 5.32 4.16
CA LEU A 37 -6.27 4.75 4.99
C LEU A 37 -5.23 5.81 5.37
N PHE A 38 -4.87 6.70 4.45
CA PHE A 38 -3.92 7.78 4.70
C PHE A 38 -4.46 8.78 5.73
N LEU A 39 -5.75 9.13 5.66
CA LEU A 39 -6.39 9.95 6.69
C LEU A 39 -6.39 9.27 8.07
N GLY A 40 -6.63 7.96 8.11
CA GLY A 40 -6.49 7.14 9.32
C GLY A 40 -5.06 7.16 9.90
N ALA A 41 -4.06 7.08 9.02
CA ALA A 41 -2.64 7.17 9.39
C ALA A 41 -2.27 8.54 9.98
N ILE A 42 -2.84 9.63 9.47
CA ILE A 42 -2.68 10.96 10.07
C ILE A 42 -3.27 10.99 11.50
N GLY A 43 -4.46 10.39 11.68
CA GLY A 43 -5.10 10.29 13.00
C GLY A 43 -4.24 9.49 14.00
N LEU A 44 -3.70 8.34 13.57
CA LEU A 44 -2.76 7.54 14.36
C LEU A 44 -1.52 8.35 14.74
N THR A 45 -0.91 9.03 13.77
CA THR A 45 0.29 9.86 13.99
C THR A 45 0.03 10.94 15.02
N ARG A 46 -1.08 11.67 14.90
CA ARG A 46 -1.44 12.71 15.87
C ARG A 46 -1.58 12.15 17.28
N ARG A 47 -2.20 10.98 17.43
CA ARG A 47 -2.37 10.34 18.72
C ARG A 47 -1.04 9.91 19.35
N LEU A 48 -0.14 9.32 18.55
CA LEU A 48 1.18 8.93 19.03
C LEU A 48 2.04 10.13 19.38
N ALA A 49 1.97 11.21 18.59
CA ALA A 49 2.74 12.44 18.83
C ALA A 49 2.28 13.23 20.07
N GLN A 50 1.00 13.11 20.48
CA GLN A 50 0.43 13.87 21.59
C GLN A 50 0.55 13.18 22.95
N LYS A 51 0.90 11.89 23.00
CA LYS A 51 0.86 11.12 24.25
C LYS A 51 2.00 11.42 25.22
N ASP A 52 3.06 12.03 24.74
CA ASP A 52 4.15 12.46 25.60
C ASP A 52 3.90 13.90 26.07
N SER A 53 3.63 14.08 27.39
CA SER A 53 3.49 15.38 28.05
C SER A 53 4.81 16.16 28.15
N SER A 54 5.90 15.56 27.67
CA SER A 54 7.17 16.27 27.51
C SER A 54 7.09 17.21 26.30
N THR A 55 7.67 18.36 26.41
CA THR A 55 7.61 19.56 25.56
C THR A 55 7.88 19.39 24.05
N SER A 56 8.09 18.19 23.53
CA SER A 56 8.33 17.96 22.09
C SER A 56 7.55 16.76 21.56
N PRO A 57 6.85 16.94 20.42
CA PRO A 57 6.10 15.82 19.78
C PRO A 57 7.05 14.69 19.39
N ASP A 58 6.54 13.44 19.42
CA ASP A 58 7.34 12.28 19.05
C ASP A 58 7.78 12.36 17.57
N ARG A 59 9.08 12.55 17.39
CA ARG A 59 9.70 12.69 16.06
C ARG A 59 9.57 11.43 15.21
N LEU A 60 9.49 10.24 15.83
CA LEU A 60 9.33 8.98 15.10
C LEU A 60 7.95 8.91 14.46
N ALA A 61 6.90 9.31 15.16
CA ALA A 61 5.55 9.33 14.61
C ALA A 61 5.43 10.32 13.44
N ILE A 62 6.06 11.49 13.55
CA ILE A 62 6.09 12.49 12.48
C ILE A 62 6.90 11.98 11.28
N ALA A 63 8.06 11.37 11.49
CA ALA A 63 8.85 10.78 10.44
C ALA A 63 8.08 9.66 9.73
N ALA A 64 7.32 8.84 10.47
CA ALA A 64 6.53 7.76 9.93
C ALA A 64 5.49 8.26 8.92
N ILE A 65 4.73 9.33 9.24
CA ILE A 65 3.71 9.86 8.31
C ILE A 65 4.36 10.48 7.07
N ALA A 66 5.52 11.12 7.20
CA ALA A 66 6.25 11.65 6.05
C ALA A 66 6.71 10.52 5.11
N VAL A 67 7.29 9.45 5.66
CA VAL A 67 7.71 8.26 4.88
C VAL A 67 6.49 7.56 4.26
N TYR A 68 5.38 7.47 5.01
CA TYR A 68 4.14 6.88 4.48
C TYR A 68 3.53 7.74 3.37
N GLY A 69 3.62 9.07 3.44
CA GLY A 69 3.22 9.96 2.35
C GLY A 69 4.00 9.71 1.07
N PHE A 70 5.30 9.47 1.18
CA PHE A 70 6.13 9.06 0.05
C PHE A 70 5.72 7.68 -0.51
N ALA A 71 5.45 6.72 0.37
CA ALA A 71 4.89 5.42 -0.03
C ALA A 71 3.53 5.58 -0.75
N ALA A 72 2.67 6.47 -0.24
CA ALA A 72 1.38 6.80 -0.83
C ALA A 72 1.49 7.25 -2.28
N MET A 73 2.39 8.17 -2.56
CA MET A 73 2.64 8.66 -3.92
C MET A 73 3.10 7.53 -4.84
N ALA A 74 4.02 6.68 -4.39
CA ALA A 74 4.49 5.54 -5.17
C ALA A 74 3.36 4.55 -5.47
N LEU A 75 2.48 4.27 -4.49
CA LEU A 75 1.32 3.40 -4.71
C LEU A 75 0.33 4.00 -5.70
N LEU A 76 0.02 5.29 -5.60
CA LEU A 76 -0.88 5.96 -6.53
C LEU A 76 -0.34 5.91 -7.97
N LEU A 77 0.96 6.11 -8.16
CA LEU A 77 1.61 5.98 -9.47
C LEU A 77 1.55 4.54 -9.99
N ALA A 78 1.87 3.54 -9.17
CA ALA A 78 1.74 2.14 -9.55
C ALA A 78 0.30 1.77 -9.92
N THR A 79 -0.67 2.28 -9.16
CA THR A 79 -2.10 2.03 -9.39
C THR A 79 -2.57 2.71 -10.68
N ALA A 80 -2.12 3.94 -10.95
CA ALA A 80 -2.41 4.65 -12.20
C ALA A 80 -1.85 3.91 -13.42
N VAL A 81 -0.62 3.43 -13.33
CA VAL A 81 0.01 2.65 -14.40
C VAL A 81 -0.76 1.35 -14.66
N SER A 82 -1.06 0.60 -13.61
CA SER A 82 -1.74 -0.71 -13.75
C SER A 82 -3.22 -0.57 -14.13
N GLY A 83 -3.90 0.45 -13.61
CA GLY A 83 -5.33 0.62 -13.76
C GLY A 83 -5.77 1.32 -15.05
N PHE A 84 -4.94 2.24 -15.54
CA PHE A 84 -5.32 3.11 -16.66
C PHE A 84 -4.34 3.04 -17.83
N ILE A 85 -3.03 3.19 -17.56
CA ILE A 85 -2.03 3.27 -18.65
C ILE A 85 -1.87 1.91 -19.35
N MET A 86 -1.68 0.83 -18.60
CA MET A 86 -1.49 -0.51 -19.18
C MET A 86 -2.68 -1.00 -20.01
N PRO A 87 -3.95 -0.92 -19.53
CA PRO A 87 -5.10 -1.31 -20.31
C PRO A 87 -5.27 -0.48 -21.59
N ASP A 88 -4.94 0.80 -21.53
CA ASP A 88 -5.03 1.70 -22.67
C ASP A 88 -3.97 1.38 -23.75
N LEU A 89 -2.74 1.15 -23.33
CA LEU A 89 -1.67 0.70 -24.24
C LEU A 89 -2.00 -0.65 -24.90
N ILE A 90 -2.56 -1.59 -24.16
CA ILE A 90 -2.98 -2.89 -24.72
C ILE A 90 -4.07 -2.69 -25.78
N ARG A 91 -5.05 -1.81 -25.55
CA ARG A 91 -6.08 -1.49 -26.55
C ARG A 91 -5.45 -0.90 -27.81
N HIS A 92 -4.56 0.08 -27.69
CA HIS A 92 -3.88 0.67 -28.85
C HIS A 92 -3.07 -0.37 -29.62
N MET A 93 -2.32 -1.23 -28.94
CA MET A 93 -1.59 -2.32 -29.57
C MET A 93 -2.48 -3.28 -30.37
N MET A 94 -3.70 -3.56 -29.89
CA MET A 94 -4.64 -4.46 -30.57
C MET A 94 -5.26 -3.84 -31.84
N HIS A 95 -5.29 -2.51 -31.93
CA HIS A 95 -5.82 -1.78 -33.08
C HIS A 95 -4.73 -1.37 -34.08
N ASP A 96 -3.47 -1.57 -33.75
CA ASP A 96 -2.33 -1.19 -34.59
C ASP A 96 -1.89 -2.34 -35.51
N ASN A 97 -1.08 -2.00 -36.52
CA ASN A 97 -0.54 -2.94 -37.47
C ASN A 97 0.39 -3.96 -36.81
N ALA A 98 0.28 -5.22 -37.20
CA ALA A 98 1.13 -6.31 -36.69
C ALA A 98 2.65 -6.05 -36.89
N ALA A 99 3.02 -5.21 -37.87
CA ALA A 99 4.40 -4.79 -38.09
C ALA A 99 5.03 -4.02 -36.92
N ASN A 100 4.21 -3.32 -36.10
CA ASN A 100 4.64 -2.54 -34.95
C ASN A 100 4.73 -3.36 -33.65
N GLY A 101 4.47 -4.65 -33.69
CA GLY A 101 4.48 -5.52 -32.53
C GLY A 101 5.74 -5.47 -31.66
N PRO A 102 6.95 -5.48 -32.21
CA PRO A 102 8.19 -5.35 -31.42
C PRO A 102 8.30 -4.02 -30.65
N GLN A 103 7.85 -2.90 -31.25
CA GLN A 103 7.86 -1.58 -30.61
C GLN A 103 6.87 -1.55 -29.43
N TRP A 104 5.67 -2.08 -29.59
CA TRP A 104 4.67 -2.20 -28.53
C TRP A 104 5.17 -3.03 -27.35
N ARG A 105 5.86 -4.15 -27.62
CA ARG A 105 6.46 -4.96 -26.55
C ARG A 105 7.48 -4.16 -25.73
N MET A 106 8.36 -3.41 -26.40
CA MET A 106 9.35 -2.59 -25.70
C MET A 106 8.69 -1.53 -24.80
N ILE A 107 7.62 -0.88 -25.29
CA ILE A 107 6.86 0.10 -24.50
C ILE A 107 6.20 -0.57 -23.30
N LEU A 108 5.53 -1.71 -23.49
CA LEU A 108 4.87 -2.44 -22.41
C LEU A 108 5.87 -2.93 -21.35
N ASP A 109 7.04 -3.42 -21.77
CA ASP A 109 8.10 -3.86 -20.86
C ASP A 109 8.65 -2.68 -20.03
N ALA A 110 8.84 -1.51 -20.66
CA ALA A 110 9.26 -0.30 -19.95
C ALA A 110 8.22 0.15 -18.94
N VAL A 111 6.94 0.23 -19.32
CA VAL A 111 5.84 0.62 -18.42
C VAL A 111 5.69 -0.40 -17.27
N PHE A 112 5.84 -1.69 -17.56
CA PHE A 112 5.85 -2.72 -16.52
C PHE A 112 7.02 -2.56 -15.55
N ALA A 113 8.22 -2.26 -16.04
CA ALA A 113 9.39 -2.01 -15.19
C ALA A 113 9.18 -0.80 -14.27
N PHE A 114 8.59 0.29 -14.76
CA PHE A 114 8.20 1.44 -13.94
C PHE A 114 7.20 1.06 -12.85
N ASN A 115 6.17 0.32 -13.22
CA ASN A 115 5.17 -0.17 -12.26
C ASN A 115 5.81 -0.99 -11.14
N GLN A 116 6.73 -1.90 -11.49
CA GLN A 116 7.46 -2.71 -10.52
C GLN A 116 8.37 -1.86 -9.60
N ALA A 117 8.99 -0.82 -10.14
CA ALA A 117 9.80 0.10 -9.35
C ALA A 117 8.94 0.84 -8.31
N PHE A 118 7.79 1.40 -8.71
CA PHE A 118 6.86 2.05 -7.79
C PHE A 118 6.29 1.09 -6.73
N ALA A 119 5.96 -0.14 -7.12
CA ALA A 119 5.51 -1.16 -6.17
C ALA A 119 6.59 -1.49 -5.13
N ARG A 120 7.86 -1.54 -5.51
CA ARG A 120 8.98 -1.73 -4.57
C ARG A 120 9.14 -0.55 -3.63
N ILE A 121 9.13 0.68 -4.16
CA ILE A 121 9.22 1.91 -3.36
C ILE A 121 8.09 1.94 -2.32
N TYR A 122 6.85 1.69 -2.75
CA TYR A 122 5.71 1.59 -1.84
C TYR A 122 5.94 0.56 -0.74
N SER A 123 6.27 -0.67 -1.13
CA SER A 123 6.39 -1.79 -0.20
C SER A 123 7.45 -1.54 0.89
N VAL A 124 8.60 -1.00 0.51
CA VAL A 124 9.69 -0.69 1.44
C VAL A 124 9.33 0.53 2.29
N ALA A 125 8.88 1.63 1.69
CA ALA A 125 8.59 2.86 2.41
C ALA A 125 7.40 2.68 3.39
N ALA A 126 6.34 1.96 2.99
CA ALA A 126 5.23 1.66 3.90
C ALA A 126 5.66 0.76 5.06
N SER A 127 6.53 -0.23 4.80
CA SER A 127 7.11 -1.06 5.87
C SER A 127 7.96 -0.24 6.84
N VAL A 128 8.79 0.68 6.34
CA VAL A 128 9.57 1.59 7.18
C VAL A 128 8.66 2.49 8.00
N ALA A 129 7.58 3.01 7.44
CA ALA A 129 6.61 3.83 8.19
C ALA A 129 5.96 3.02 9.32
N ILE A 130 5.53 1.78 9.05
CA ILE A 130 4.98 0.87 10.07
C ILE A 130 6.01 0.60 11.17
N LEU A 131 7.28 0.38 10.81
CA LEU A 131 8.36 0.21 11.78
C LEU A 131 8.50 1.42 12.69
N LEU A 132 8.49 2.64 12.14
CA LEU A 132 8.61 3.88 12.90
C LEU A 132 7.42 4.10 13.84
N TRP A 133 6.16 3.90 13.37
CA TRP A 133 4.98 3.97 14.24
C TRP A 133 5.01 2.91 15.33
N SER A 134 5.43 1.69 14.99
CA SER A 134 5.54 0.60 15.95
C SER A 134 6.62 0.86 17.01
N ALA A 135 7.76 1.40 16.61
CA ALA A 135 8.83 1.81 17.53
C ALA A 135 8.39 2.97 18.45
N SER A 136 7.67 3.95 17.90
CA SER A 136 7.02 5.02 18.67
C SER A 136 6.05 4.45 19.72
N ALA A 137 5.16 3.55 19.30
CA ALA A 137 4.19 2.92 20.18
C ALA A 137 4.83 2.05 21.27
N LEU A 138 5.94 1.37 20.99
CA LEU A 138 6.69 0.60 22.01
C LEU A 138 7.35 1.51 23.07
N ARG A 139 7.78 2.71 22.68
CA ARG A 139 8.43 3.67 23.58
C ARG A 139 7.44 4.44 24.44
N HIS A 140 6.37 4.93 23.82
CA HIS A 140 5.45 5.89 24.45
C HIS A 140 4.06 5.30 24.72
N GLY A 141 3.78 4.08 24.26
CA GLY A 141 2.46 3.48 24.29
C GLY A 141 1.54 4.05 23.20
N GLY A 142 0.23 3.90 23.35
CA GLY A 142 -0.76 4.40 22.38
C GLY A 142 -1.31 3.33 21.47
N VAL A 143 -0.57 2.24 21.26
CA VAL A 143 -1.01 1.01 20.61
C VAL A 143 -0.57 -0.17 21.47
N ASN A 144 -1.34 -1.26 21.46
CA ASN A 144 -1.01 -2.47 22.22
C ASN A 144 0.39 -2.98 21.85
N ARG A 145 1.17 -3.38 22.86
CA ARG A 145 2.55 -3.87 22.66
C ARG A 145 2.64 -5.03 21.68
N GLY A 146 1.68 -5.95 21.67
CA GLY A 146 1.65 -7.08 20.72
C GLY A 146 1.52 -6.61 19.28
N ILE A 147 0.65 -5.62 19.01
CA ILE A 147 0.46 -5.03 17.68
C ILE A 147 1.73 -4.29 17.24
N ALA A 148 2.34 -3.52 18.13
CA ALA A 148 3.56 -2.81 17.84
C ALA A 148 4.75 -3.76 17.58
N THR A 149 4.89 -4.84 18.37
CA THR A 149 5.91 -5.87 18.14
C THR A 149 5.70 -6.58 16.79
N TYR A 150 4.45 -6.95 16.47
CA TYR A 150 4.12 -7.49 15.14
C TYR A 150 4.54 -6.53 14.02
N GLY A 151 4.22 -5.25 14.14
CA GLY A 151 4.60 -4.25 13.15
C GLY A 151 6.12 -4.13 12.96
N CYS A 152 6.90 -4.14 14.03
CA CYS A 152 8.37 -4.14 13.94
C CYS A 152 8.90 -5.39 13.21
N ILE A 153 8.44 -6.57 13.58
CA ILE A 153 8.91 -7.83 12.99
C ILE A 153 8.49 -7.91 11.53
N ALA A 154 7.22 -7.69 11.22
CA ALA A 154 6.70 -7.77 9.86
C ALA A 154 7.40 -6.76 8.93
N ALA A 155 7.59 -5.52 9.37
CA ALA A 155 8.26 -4.49 8.58
C ALA A 155 9.71 -4.86 8.24
N VAL A 156 10.47 -5.33 9.22
CA VAL A 156 11.88 -5.75 9.01
C VAL A 156 11.93 -6.96 8.09
N VAL A 157 11.13 -8.00 8.35
CA VAL A 157 11.12 -9.23 7.54
C VAL A 157 10.75 -8.93 6.10
N LEU A 158 9.68 -8.16 5.85
CA LEU A 158 9.27 -7.81 4.50
C LEU A 158 10.35 -7.01 3.77
N THR A 159 10.93 -5.99 4.44
CA THR A 159 11.97 -5.16 3.83
C THR A 159 13.20 -6.00 3.45
N VAL A 160 13.64 -6.89 4.33
CA VAL A 160 14.76 -7.78 4.07
C VAL A 160 14.46 -8.74 2.92
N LEU A 161 13.30 -9.41 2.93
CA LEU A 161 12.92 -10.36 1.88
C LEU A 161 12.82 -9.69 0.50
N ILE A 162 12.35 -8.42 0.44
CA ILE A 162 12.32 -7.65 -0.80
C ILE A 162 13.75 -7.26 -1.23
N ALA A 163 14.59 -6.79 -0.29
CA ALA A 163 15.94 -6.35 -0.58
C ALA A 163 16.86 -7.48 -1.09
N VAL A 164 16.76 -8.67 -0.49
CA VAL A 164 17.52 -9.86 -0.93
C VAL A 164 16.90 -10.55 -2.17
N GLY A 165 15.75 -10.07 -2.68
CA GLY A 165 15.11 -10.63 -3.86
C GLY A 165 14.37 -11.95 -3.64
N HIS A 166 14.21 -12.41 -2.40
CA HIS A 166 13.44 -13.61 -2.06
C HIS A 166 11.94 -13.40 -2.24
N LEU A 167 11.45 -12.19 -1.98
CA LEU A 167 10.07 -11.81 -2.22
C LEU A 167 9.97 -11.02 -3.52
N ARG A 168 9.59 -11.72 -4.60
CA ARG A 168 9.30 -11.07 -5.89
C ARG A 168 7.95 -10.39 -5.80
N LEU A 169 7.87 -9.10 -6.17
CA LEU A 169 6.64 -8.31 -6.13
C LEU A 169 5.74 -8.57 -7.37
N ASN A 170 5.58 -9.85 -7.71
CA ASN A 170 4.49 -10.29 -8.57
C ASN A 170 3.15 -10.24 -7.81
N VAL A 171 2.06 -10.65 -8.42
CA VAL A 171 0.71 -10.62 -7.83
C VAL A 171 0.67 -11.28 -6.45
N HIS A 172 1.30 -12.45 -6.29
CA HIS A 172 1.31 -13.18 -5.02
C HIS A 172 2.19 -12.49 -3.97
N GLY A 173 3.39 -12.08 -4.33
CA GLY A 173 4.29 -11.40 -3.41
C GLY A 173 3.75 -10.04 -2.97
N MET A 174 3.11 -9.29 -3.88
CA MET A 174 2.45 -8.04 -3.52
C MET A 174 1.26 -8.28 -2.60
N ALA A 175 0.48 -9.34 -2.82
CA ALA A 175 -0.62 -9.71 -1.93
C ALA A 175 -0.13 -10.02 -0.50
N VAL A 176 1.00 -10.73 -0.35
CA VAL A 176 1.61 -11.00 0.96
C VAL A 176 2.01 -9.70 1.66
N VAL A 177 2.68 -8.77 0.95
CA VAL A 177 3.07 -7.47 1.52
C VAL A 177 1.86 -6.68 1.97
N VAL A 178 0.87 -6.51 1.08
CA VAL A 178 -0.34 -5.74 1.37
C VAL A 178 -1.14 -6.35 2.52
N LEU A 179 -1.26 -7.68 2.56
CA LEU A 179 -1.97 -8.37 3.64
C LEU A 179 -1.30 -8.17 4.99
N ALA A 180 0.02 -8.33 5.07
CA ALA A 180 0.76 -8.13 6.30
C ALA A 180 0.64 -6.67 6.82
N GLN A 181 0.72 -5.69 5.93
CA GLN A 181 0.53 -4.28 6.26
C GLN A 181 -0.92 -3.99 6.67
N ALA A 182 -1.90 -4.52 5.94
CA ALA A 182 -3.33 -4.35 6.25
C ALA A 182 -3.70 -4.93 7.62
N ILE A 183 -3.17 -6.10 7.99
CA ILE A 183 -3.37 -6.68 9.33
C ILE A 183 -2.91 -5.69 10.41
N TRP A 184 -1.73 -5.09 10.25
CA TRP A 184 -1.24 -4.11 11.21
C TRP A 184 -2.17 -2.89 11.32
N PHE A 185 -2.58 -2.30 10.20
CA PHE A 185 -3.47 -1.14 10.19
C PHE A 185 -4.84 -1.45 10.80
N VAL A 186 -5.41 -2.60 10.49
CA VAL A 186 -6.70 -3.04 11.05
C VAL A 186 -6.60 -3.23 12.56
N LEU A 187 -5.58 -3.95 13.04
CA LEU A 187 -5.39 -4.17 14.47
C LEU A 187 -5.13 -2.87 15.23
N ALA A 188 -4.32 -1.98 14.68
CA ALA A 188 -4.09 -0.65 15.26
C ALA A 188 -5.38 0.17 15.29
N GLY A 189 -6.15 0.18 14.19
CA GLY A 189 -7.44 0.88 14.11
C GLY A 189 -8.46 0.39 15.12
N ILE A 190 -8.63 -0.94 15.24
CA ILE A 190 -9.55 -1.55 16.22
C ILE A 190 -9.13 -1.18 17.65
N HIS A 191 -7.85 -1.25 17.96
CA HIS A 191 -7.35 -0.87 19.29
C HIS A 191 -7.67 0.59 19.61
N LEU A 192 -7.45 1.50 18.67
CA LEU A 192 -7.72 2.93 18.84
C LEU A 192 -9.21 3.23 19.06
N MET A 193 -10.11 2.50 18.40
CA MET A 193 -11.55 2.66 18.59
C MET A 193 -12.01 2.20 19.98
N ARG A 194 -11.50 1.07 20.44
CA ARG A 194 -11.86 0.52 21.76
C ARG A 194 -11.41 1.40 22.92
N ASP A 195 -10.22 1.99 22.83
CA ASP A 195 -9.66 2.85 23.86
C ASP A 195 -10.49 4.13 24.07
N LYS A 196 -11.07 4.69 22.99
CA LYS A 196 -12.00 5.84 23.07
C LYS A 196 -13.32 5.49 23.77
N SER A 197 -13.85 4.29 23.53
CA SER A 197 -15.09 3.85 24.11
C SER A 197 -15.01 3.71 25.64
N THR A 198 -13.88 3.26 26.16
CA THR A 198 -13.64 3.12 27.60
C THR A 198 -13.57 4.49 28.29
N ALA A 199 -12.84 5.44 27.73
CA ALA A 199 -12.73 6.80 28.27
C ALA A 199 -14.08 7.55 28.28
N SER A 200 -14.94 7.34 27.28
CA SER A 200 -16.27 7.97 27.22
C SER A 200 -17.22 7.40 28.29
N ASN A 201 -17.14 6.12 28.60
CA ASN A 201 -18.01 5.48 29.61
C ASN A 201 -17.62 5.90 31.05
N GLU A 202 -16.34 6.14 31.31
CA GLU A 202 -15.88 6.65 32.60
C GLU A 202 -16.38 8.07 32.88
N LEU A 203 -16.45 8.94 31.85
CA LEU A 203 -16.97 10.30 31.98
C LEU A 203 -18.49 10.38 32.20
N VAL A 204 -19.25 9.36 31.77
CA VAL A 204 -20.70 9.31 31.96
C VAL A 204 -21.08 8.72 33.33
N SER A 205 -20.16 7.98 33.95
CA SER A 205 -20.36 7.34 35.25
C SER A 205 -19.87 8.18 36.46
N ALA A 206 -19.19 9.30 36.22
CA ALA A 206 -18.71 10.24 37.23
C ALA A 206 -19.63 11.45 37.37
#